data_2f33b2a95f595986e63524ba5f530fb2
#
_entry.id   2f33b2a95f595986e63524ba5f530fb2
#
_cell.length_a   1.000
_cell.length_b   1.000
_cell.length_c   1.000
_cell.angle_alpha   90.00
_cell.angle_beta   90.00
_cell.angle_gamma   90.00
#
_symmetry.space_group_name_H-M   'P 1'
#
loop_
_entity.id
_entity.type
_entity.pdbx_description
1 polymer ?
#
loop_
_entity_poly.entity_id
_entity_poly.type
_entity_poly.pdbx_seq_one_letter_code
_entity_poly.pdbx_strand_id
1 'polypeptide(L)'
;DEEKVNFANALVGETKNISDITISVSIRLGGMVVFAGDEAGLKWLTEKLPKDDRFPLRLMHHAAFHSPLLQHIVPMARAQNPVTDFGPGSIPAIDGQGKIWSPHAFSADAIYAYTLGAQLTETYDFSRAVQVAAAEFAPDVVIVLGPGTTLGAPTAQALIASGWRGLSGKADFQARQQDEPILISMGMDEQRAWAER
;
A
#
# COMPACT_ATOMS: atom_id res chain seq x y z
N ASP A 1 -15.06 0.12 2.05
CA ASP A 1 -13.79 0.30 1.31
C ASP A 1 -13.95 0.06 -0.20
N GLU A 2 -14.78 -0.89 -0.63
CA GLU A 2 -15.06 -1.16 -2.05
C GLU A 2 -15.70 0.05 -2.76
N GLU A 3 -16.60 0.77 -2.10
CA GLU A 3 -17.22 1.99 -2.63
C GLU A 3 -16.19 3.07 -2.98
N LYS A 4 -15.21 3.30 -2.11
CA LYS A 4 -14.13 4.28 -2.36
C LYS A 4 -13.23 3.85 -3.51
N VAL A 5 -12.93 2.55 -3.62
CA VAL A 5 -12.15 2.01 -4.74
C VAL A 5 -12.91 2.15 -6.06
N ASN A 6 -14.21 1.87 -6.05
CA ASN A 6 -15.06 2.02 -7.23
C ASN A 6 -15.17 3.49 -7.64
N PHE A 7 -15.34 4.41 -6.69
CA PHE A 7 -15.33 5.84 -6.93
C PHE A 7 -14.00 6.31 -7.53
N ALA A 8 -12.86 5.87 -6.96
CA ALA A 8 -11.54 6.21 -7.49
C ALA A 8 -11.32 5.70 -8.92
N ASN A 9 -11.74 4.47 -9.21
CA ASN A 9 -11.66 3.89 -10.54
C ASN A 9 -12.57 4.62 -11.55
N ALA A 10 -13.74 5.10 -11.12
CA ALA A 10 -14.63 5.91 -11.94
C ALA A 10 -13.97 7.24 -12.31
N LEU A 11 -13.35 7.94 -11.35
CA LEU A 11 -12.60 9.18 -11.61
C LEU A 11 -11.46 8.97 -12.61
N VAL A 12 -10.69 7.88 -12.47
CA VAL A 12 -9.66 7.52 -13.46
C VAL A 12 -10.28 7.24 -14.83
N GLY A 13 -11.45 6.60 -14.85
CA GLY A 13 -12.20 6.34 -16.08
C GLY A 13 -12.64 7.62 -16.81
N GLU A 14 -13.09 8.64 -16.06
CA GLU A 14 -13.48 9.93 -16.63
C GLU A 14 -12.34 10.62 -17.38
N THR A 15 -11.10 10.56 -16.84
CA THR A 15 -9.96 11.24 -17.46
C THR A 15 -9.46 10.60 -18.75
N LYS A 16 -9.82 9.34 -19.06
CA LYS A 16 -9.43 8.68 -20.32
C LYS A 16 -9.92 9.43 -21.57
N ASN A 17 -10.97 10.23 -21.41
CA ASN A 17 -11.57 11.01 -22.49
C ASN A 17 -11.20 12.51 -22.46
N ILE A 18 -10.31 12.91 -21.54
CA ILE A 18 -9.87 14.29 -21.39
C ILE A 18 -8.41 14.35 -21.86
N SER A 19 -8.16 15.15 -22.92
CA SER A 19 -6.80 15.41 -23.39
C SER A 19 -5.99 16.14 -22.29
N ASP A 20 -4.69 15.86 -22.22
CA ASP A 20 -3.72 16.53 -21.37
C ASP A 20 -3.92 16.37 -19.83
N ILE A 21 -4.69 15.38 -19.41
CA ILE A 21 -4.86 14.98 -18.00
C ILE A 21 -4.49 13.51 -17.84
N THR A 22 -3.55 13.26 -16.93
CA THR A 22 -3.19 11.89 -16.55
C THR A 22 -3.35 11.70 -15.05
N ILE A 23 -4.22 10.77 -14.66
CA ILE A 23 -4.33 10.29 -13.28
C ILE A 23 -4.40 8.77 -13.24
N SER A 24 -3.97 8.21 -12.13
CA SER A 24 -4.12 6.79 -11.82
C SER A 24 -4.26 6.58 -10.31
N VAL A 25 -4.83 5.45 -9.92
CA VAL A 25 -4.73 5.00 -8.52
C VAL A 25 -3.30 4.53 -8.31
N SER A 26 -2.59 5.16 -7.39
CA SER A 26 -1.23 4.82 -7.01
C SER A 26 -1.22 3.74 -5.92
N ILE A 27 -1.90 3.97 -4.81
CA ILE A 27 -1.92 3.02 -3.68
C ILE A 27 -3.35 2.85 -3.16
N ARG A 28 -3.74 1.60 -2.89
CA ARG A 28 -4.87 1.26 -2.03
C ARG A 28 -4.35 1.05 -0.61
N LEU A 29 -4.71 1.97 0.30
CA LEU A 29 -4.03 2.11 1.58
C LEU A 29 -5.04 2.04 2.75
N GLY A 30 -5.52 0.84 3.05
CA GLY A 30 -6.57 0.66 4.06
C GLY A 30 -7.75 1.54 3.77
N GLY A 31 -8.65 2.01 4.27
CA GLY A 31 -9.78 2.86 3.86
C GLY A 31 -9.44 4.16 3.09
N MET A 32 -8.20 4.34 2.64
CA MET A 32 -7.74 5.48 1.84
C MET A 32 -7.31 5.04 0.44
N VAL A 33 -7.38 5.98 -0.50
CA VAL A 33 -6.83 5.83 -1.86
C VAL A 33 -5.83 6.96 -2.12
N VAL A 34 -4.66 6.61 -2.62
CA VAL A 34 -3.65 7.57 -3.09
C VAL A 34 -3.71 7.62 -4.60
N PHE A 35 -3.81 8.83 -5.14
CA PHE A 35 -3.75 9.06 -6.58
C PHE A 35 -2.35 9.56 -6.98
N ALA A 36 -1.92 9.17 -8.17
CA ALA A 36 -0.81 9.79 -8.89
C ALA A 36 -1.37 10.51 -10.11
N GLY A 37 -0.73 11.60 -10.51
CA GLY A 37 -1.13 12.36 -11.69
C GLY A 37 -0.06 13.35 -12.10
N ASP A 38 -0.17 13.84 -13.34
CA ASP A 38 0.52 15.05 -13.76
C ASP A 38 -0.10 16.29 -13.07
N GLU A 39 0.48 17.45 -13.28
CA GLU A 39 0.03 18.68 -12.60
C GLU A 39 -1.43 19.04 -12.96
N ALA A 40 -1.83 18.84 -14.22
CA ALA A 40 -3.19 19.08 -14.67
C ALA A 40 -4.17 18.07 -14.04
N GLY A 41 -3.79 16.81 -13.96
CA GLY A 41 -4.55 15.73 -13.32
C GLY A 41 -4.72 15.96 -11.83
N LEU A 42 -3.67 16.35 -11.11
CA LEU A 42 -3.74 16.66 -9.68
C LEU A 42 -4.64 17.88 -9.40
N LYS A 43 -4.59 18.91 -10.25
CA LYS A 43 -5.49 20.06 -10.16
C LYS A 43 -6.93 19.61 -10.36
N TRP A 44 -7.22 18.86 -11.42
CA TRP A 44 -8.54 18.32 -11.71
C TRP A 44 -9.09 17.48 -10.55
N LEU A 45 -8.27 16.58 -9.98
CA LEU A 45 -8.64 15.78 -8.81
C LEU A 45 -9.01 16.66 -7.60
N THR A 46 -8.24 17.73 -7.33
CA THR A 46 -8.49 18.63 -6.20
C THR A 46 -9.83 19.35 -6.33
N GLU A 47 -10.30 19.59 -7.56
CA GLU A 47 -11.59 20.20 -7.84
C GLU A 47 -12.75 19.19 -7.76
N LYS A 48 -12.52 17.94 -8.12
CA LYS A 48 -13.51 16.86 -8.19
C LYS A 48 -13.73 16.11 -6.89
N LEU A 49 -12.66 15.93 -6.09
CA LEU A 49 -12.77 15.18 -4.86
C LEU A 49 -13.59 15.93 -3.80
N PRO A 50 -14.43 15.21 -3.04
CA PRO A 50 -15.15 15.80 -1.92
C PRO A 50 -14.14 16.30 -0.88
N LYS A 51 -14.41 17.49 -0.35
CA LYS A 51 -13.59 18.10 0.70
C LYS A 51 -14.12 17.67 2.06
N ASP A 52 -13.25 17.05 2.84
CA ASP A 52 -13.53 16.62 4.20
C ASP A 52 -12.31 16.96 5.08
N ASP A 53 -12.51 17.78 6.10
CA ASP A 53 -11.51 18.23 7.09
C ASP A 53 -10.11 18.49 6.50
N ARG A 54 -9.30 17.42 6.40
CA ARG A 54 -7.93 17.45 5.87
C ARG A 54 -7.76 16.83 4.47
N PHE A 55 -8.81 16.29 3.87
CA PHE A 55 -8.74 15.63 2.56
C PHE A 55 -9.51 16.41 1.48
N PRO A 56 -9.07 16.35 0.20
CA PRO A 56 -7.87 15.69 -0.29
C PRO A 56 -6.59 16.39 0.16
N LEU A 57 -5.55 15.61 0.50
CA LEU A 57 -4.24 16.11 0.89
C LEU A 57 -3.23 15.87 -0.24
N ARG A 58 -2.62 16.95 -0.74
CA ARG A 58 -1.52 16.83 -1.70
C ARG A 58 -0.21 16.52 -0.97
N LEU A 59 0.42 15.41 -1.34
CA LEU A 59 1.74 15.04 -0.85
C LEU A 59 2.79 15.84 -1.62
N MET A 60 3.52 16.72 -0.93
CA MET A 60 4.57 17.54 -1.52
C MET A 60 5.86 16.75 -1.66
N HIS A 61 6.61 17.03 -2.73
CA HIS A 61 7.90 16.40 -3.01
C HIS A 61 7.86 14.87 -3.17
N HIS A 62 6.71 14.33 -3.62
CA HIS A 62 6.56 12.93 -3.95
C HIS A 62 6.51 12.74 -5.47
N ALA A 63 7.21 11.70 -5.96
CA ALA A 63 7.06 11.24 -7.33
C ALA A 63 5.76 10.44 -7.48
N ALA A 64 5.30 10.29 -8.72
CA ALA A 64 4.09 9.55 -9.07
C ALA A 64 4.32 8.02 -9.02
N PHE A 65 4.83 7.51 -7.89
CA PHE A 65 5.09 6.08 -7.70
C PHE A 65 3.85 5.23 -7.94
N HIS A 66 4.08 3.97 -8.29
CA HIS A 66 3.04 2.97 -8.55
C HIS A 66 2.04 3.43 -9.62
N SER A 67 2.55 4.09 -10.66
CA SER A 67 1.73 4.59 -11.75
C SER A 67 2.46 4.52 -13.11
N PRO A 68 1.70 4.47 -14.23
CA PRO A 68 2.28 4.49 -15.57
C PRO A 68 3.17 5.70 -15.88
N LEU A 69 3.03 6.80 -15.12
CA LEU A 69 3.87 8.00 -15.25
C LEU A 69 5.36 7.70 -15.04
N LEU A 70 5.70 6.64 -14.29
CA LEU A 70 7.08 6.23 -14.06
C LEU A 70 7.62 5.20 -15.06
N GLN A 71 6.86 4.86 -16.12
CA GLN A 71 7.32 3.88 -17.11
C GLN A 71 8.68 4.24 -17.74
N HIS A 72 8.96 5.53 -17.91
CA HIS A 72 10.21 6.03 -18.48
C HIS A 72 11.43 5.81 -17.59
N ILE A 73 11.25 5.57 -16.28
CA ILE A 73 12.33 5.32 -15.31
C ILE A 73 12.79 3.87 -15.32
N VAL A 74 11.93 2.92 -15.72
CA VAL A 74 12.20 1.47 -15.66
C VAL A 74 13.51 1.07 -16.35
N PRO A 75 13.86 1.54 -17.57
CA PRO A 75 15.14 1.18 -18.19
C PRO A 75 16.35 1.65 -17.38
N MET A 76 16.31 2.85 -16.82
CA MET A 76 17.37 3.40 -15.99
C MET A 76 17.51 2.65 -14.67
N ALA A 77 16.37 2.35 -13.99
CA ALA A 77 16.37 1.58 -12.75
C ALA A 77 17.01 0.20 -12.97
N ARG A 78 16.68 -0.47 -14.07
CA ARG A 78 17.26 -1.78 -14.43
C ARG A 78 18.74 -1.70 -14.79
N ALA A 79 19.17 -0.63 -15.44
CA ALA A 79 20.59 -0.45 -15.78
C ALA A 79 21.47 -0.22 -14.54
N GLN A 80 20.91 0.38 -13.49
CA GLN A 80 21.63 0.69 -12.25
C GLN A 80 21.58 -0.44 -11.21
N ASN A 81 20.65 -1.37 -11.33
CA ASN A 81 20.45 -2.47 -10.39
C ASN A 81 20.43 -3.80 -11.17
N PRO A 82 21.55 -4.49 -11.30
CA PRO A 82 21.59 -5.75 -12.04
C PRO A 82 20.83 -6.86 -11.32
N VAL A 83 20.32 -7.83 -12.08
CA VAL A 83 19.56 -8.97 -11.55
C VAL A 83 20.34 -9.79 -10.51
N THR A 84 21.68 -9.76 -10.58
CA THR A 84 22.57 -10.44 -9.64
C THR A 84 22.49 -9.90 -8.21
N ASP A 85 21.94 -8.70 -8.01
CA ASP A 85 21.77 -8.10 -6.69
C ASP A 85 20.52 -8.65 -5.98
N PHE A 86 19.69 -9.43 -6.70
CA PHE A 86 18.46 -10.02 -6.17
C PHE A 86 18.73 -11.47 -5.74
N GLY A 87 18.72 -11.68 -4.44
CA GLY A 87 18.89 -12.98 -3.81
C GLY A 87 17.63 -13.48 -3.11
N PRO A 88 17.59 -14.77 -2.71
CA PRO A 88 16.49 -15.29 -1.91
C PRO A 88 16.48 -14.60 -0.53
N GLY A 89 15.30 -14.19 -0.08
CA GLY A 89 15.10 -13.74 1.29
C GLY A 89 15.17 -14.91 2.27
N SER A 90 15.27 -14.63 3.56
CA SER A 90 15.16 -15.65 4.62
C SER A 90 13.72 -15.88 5.07
N ILE A 91 12.83 -14.94 4.79
CA ILE A 91 11.41 -14.97 5.15
C ILE A 91 10.55 -14.72 3.90
N PRO A 92 9.29 -15.21 3.88
CA PRO A 92 8.36 -14.87 2.83
C PRO A 92 8.09 -13.36 2.78
N ALA A 93 7.94 -12.82 1.57
CA ALA A 93 7.52 -11.44 1.34
C ALA A 93 6.22 -11.41 0.53
N ILE A 94 5.40 -10.38 0.71
CA ILE A 94 4.16 -10.18 -0.02
C ILE A 94 4.26 -8.85 -0.76
N ASP A 95 3.93 -8.88 -2.05
CA ASP A 95 4.01 -7.69 -2.89
C ASP A 95 2.67 -6.92 -2.95
N GLY A 96 2.69 -5.78 -3.65
CA GLY A 96 1.52 -4.93 -3.84
C GLY A 96 0.43 -5.51 -4.75
N GLN A 97 0.63 -6.69 -5.31
CA GLN A 97 -0.40 -7.45 -6.04
C GLN A 97 -0.98 -8.57 -5.16
N GLY A 98 -0.45 -8.75 -3.93
CA GLY A 98 -0.82 -9.83 -3.03
C GLY A 98 -0.13 -11.16 -3.34
N LYS A 99 0.91 -11.16 -4.19
CA LYS A 99 1.69 -12.36 -4.48
C LYS A 99 2.68 -12.65 -3.35
N ILE A 100 2.76 -13.90 -2.93
CA ILE A 100 3.73 -14.38 -1.95
C ILE A 100 5.01 -14.80 -2.68
N TRP A 101 6.12 -14.21 -2.27
CA TRP A 101 7.48 -14.57 -2.69
C TRP A 101 8.09 -15.47 -1.63
N SER A 102 8.12 -16.77 -1.90
CA SER A 102 8.66 -17.76 -0.98
C SER A 102 10.17 -17.87 -1.14
N PRO A 103 10.95 -17.91 -0.04
CA PRO A 103 12.39 -18.21 -0.09
C PRO A 103 12.71 -19.55 -0.76
N HIS A 104 11.80 -20.52 -0.65
CA HIS A 104 11.98 -21.88 -1.18
C HIS A 104 11.60 -22.02 -2.67
N ALA A 105 10.95 -20.99 -3.25
CA ALA A 105 10.55 -20.95 -4.67
C ALA A 105 11.04 -19.64 -5.31
N PHE A 106 12.30 -19.30 -5.06
CA PHE A 106 12.91 -18.07 -5.49
C PHE A 106 13.23 -18.07 -6.99
N SER A 107 12.93 -16.95 -7.63
CA SER A 107 13.37 -16.62 -9.01
C SER A 107 13.86 -15.17 -9.04
N ALA A 108 15.17 -14.99 -9.21
CA ALA A 108 15.79 -13.67 -9.32
C ALA A 108 15.16 -12.84 -10.43
N ASP A 109 14.98 -13.43 -11.62
CA ASP A 109 14.38 -12.74 -12.77
C ASP A 109 12.96 -12.28 -12.50
N ALA A 110 12.15 -13.10 -11.81
CA ALA A 110 10.76 -12.78 -11.54
C ALA A 110 10.64 -11.63 -10.50
N ILE A 111 11.41 -11.67 -9.41
CA ILE A 111 11.38 -10.60 -8.40
C ILE A 111 12.00 -9.30 -8.94
N TYR A 112 13.06 -9.41 -9.75
CA TYR A 112 13.64 -8.28 -10.46
C TYR A 112 12.65 -7.61 -11.40
N ALA A 113 11.95 -8.42 -12.23
CA ALA A 113 10.95 -7.91 -13.15
C ALA A 113 9.79 -7.23 -12.43
N TYR A 114 9.35 -7.77 -11.28
CA TYR A 114 8.33 -7.14 -10.44
C TYR A 114 8.85 -5.82 -9.82
N THR A 115 9.98 -5.88 -9.10
CA THR A 115 10.49 -4.74 -8.30
C THR A 115 10.86 -3.55 -9.17
N LEU A 116 11.54 -3.80 -10.30
CA LEU A 116 11.98 -2.75 -11.24
C LEU A 116 11.06 -2.63 -12.46
N GLY A 117 9.81 -3.03 -12.32
CA GLY A 117 8.78 -2.95 -13.34
C GLY A 117 7.42 -2.68 -12.72
N ALA A 118 6.62 -3.72 -12.51
CA ALA A 118 5.24 -3.59 -12.04
C ALA A 118 5.12 -2.78 -10.73
N GLN A 119 6.01 -2.98 -9.76
CA GLN A 119 5.99 -2.22 -8.51
C GLN A 119 6.17 -0.71 -8.72
N LEU A 120 6.93 -0.29 -9.73
CA LEU A 120 7.11 1.14 -10.04
C LEU A 120 5.93 1.74 -10.79
N THR A 121 5.27 0.94 -11.65
CA THR A 121 4.37 1.44 -12.70
C THR A 121 2.91 1.04 -12.55
N GLU A 122 2.59 0.14 -11.62
CA GLU A 122 1.24 -0.35 -11.40
C GLU A 122 0.78 -0.05 -9.97
N THR A 123 -0.52 0.05 -9.76
CA THR A 123 -1.13 0.28 -8.44
C THR A 123 -0.58 -0.69 -7.39
N TYR A 124 -0.10 -0.16 -6.28
CA TYR A 124 0.28 -0.95 -5.11
C TYR A 124 -0.94 -1.15 -4.19
N ASP A 125 -1.40 -2.38 -4.05
CA ASP A 125 -2.52 -2.69 -3.15
C ASP A 125 -2.00 -3.13 -1.77
N PHE A 126 -1.71 -2.15 -0.90
CA PHE A 126 -1.27 -2.39 0.47
C PHE A 126 -2.33 -3.14 1.27
N SER A 127 -3.61 -2.82 1.06
CA SER A 127 -4.72 -3.52 1.74
C SER A 127 -4.72 -5.00 1.41
N ARG A 128 -4.54 -5.33 0.13
CA ARG A 128 -4.45 -6.73 -0.33
C ARG A 128 -3.24 -7.44 0.27
N ALA A 129 -2.07 -6.78 0.32
CA ALA A 129 -0.88 -7.38 0.90
C ALA A 129 -1.08 -7.73 2.39
N VAL A 130 -1.69 -6.83 3.18
CA VAL A 130 -2.03 -7.09 4.59
C VAL A 130 -3.05 -8.22 4.74
N GLN A 131 -4.09 -8.24 3.90
CA GLN A 131 -5.11 -9.29 3.93
C GLN A 131 -4.54 -10.66 3.59
N VAL A 132 -3.64 -10.75 2.59
CA VAL A 132 -2.93 -11.98 2.25
C VAL A 132 -2.04 -12.43 3.41
N ALA A 133 -1.30 -11.50 4.04
CA ALA A 133 -0.50 -11.81 5.22
C ALA A 133 -1.36 -12.41 6.33
N ALA A 134 -2.49 -11.80 6.63
CA ALA A 134 -3.40 -12.27 7.66
C ALA A 134 -4.02 -13.65 7.35
N ALA A 135 -4.40 -13.89 6.09
CA ALA A 135 -5.05 -15.13 5.67
C ALA A 135 -4.08 -16.31 5.55
N GLU A 136 -2.90 -16.09 4.96
CA GLU A 136 -1.97 -17.17 4.62
C GLU A 136 -1.02 -17.51 5.76
N PHE A 137 -0.67 -16.56 6.61
CA PHE A 137 0.28 -16.77 7.71
C PHE A 137 -0.37 -16.79 9.09
N ALA A 138 -1.65 -16.42 9.20
CA ALA A 138 -2.44 -16.42 10.44
C ALA A 138 -1.64 -15.88 11.67
N PRO A 139 -1.04 -14.69 11.59
CA PRO A 139 -0.18 -14.17 12.65
C PRO A 139 -0.98 -13.92 13.93
N ASP A 140 -0.35 -14.04 15.10
CA ASP A 140 -0.96 -13.60 16.36
C ASP A 140 -0.88 -12.08 16.51
N VAL A 141 0.21 -11.48 16.07
CA VAL A 141 0.49 -10.04 16.14
C VAL A 141 1.05 -9.56 14.82
N VAL A 142 0.64 -8.37 14.41
CA VAL A 142 1.20 -7.65 13.27
C VAL A 142 2.09 -6.52 13.78
N ILE A 143 3.35 -6.46 13.31
CA ILE A 143 4.30 -5.40 13.71
C ILE A 143 4.56 -4.49 12.51
N VAL A 144 4.26 -3.20 12.67
CA VAL A 144 4.59 -2.14 11.71
C VAL A 144 5.93 -1.52 12.12
N LEU A 145 6.97 -1.82 11.35
CA LEU A 145 8.35 -1.45 11.72
C LEU A 145 8.63 0.06 11.67
N GLY A 146 7.93 0.80 10.84
CA GLY A 146 8.21 2.22 10.62
C GLY A 146 9.09 2.47 9.39
N PRO A 147 9.65 3.66 9.21
CA PRO A 147 9.66 4.78 10.15
C PRO A 147 8.29 5.47 10.31
N GLY A 148 8.09 6.11 11.47
CA GLY A 148 6.87 6.85 11.78
C GLY A 148 5.67 5.97 12.08
N THR A 149 4.47 6.56 12.06
CA THR A 149 3.21 5.94 12.52
C THR A 149 2.16 5.79 11.41
N THR A 150 2.49 6.17 10.18
CA THR A 150 1.52 6.34 9.08
C THR A 150 0.80 5.04 8.69
N LEU A 151 1.48 3.89 8.76
CA LEU A 151 0.93 2.61 8.31
C LEU A 151 0.08 1.88 9.35
N GLY A 152 0.08 2.31 10.61
CA GLY A 152 -0.70 1.63 11.66
C GLY A 152 -2.21 1.64 11.36
N ALA A 153 -2.78 2.81 11.10
CA ALA A 153 -4.21 2.93 10.79
C ALA A 153 -4.62 2.21 9.49
N PRO A 154 -3.90 2.32 8.36
CA PRO A 154 -4.17 1.52 7.17
C PRO A 154 -4.12 0.01 7.40
N THR A 155 -3.14 -0.48 8.17
CA THR A 155 -3.04 -1.90 8.53
C THR A 155 -4.26 -2.35 9.33
N ALA A 156 -4.64 -1.61 10.38
CA ALA A 156 -5.84 -1.89 11.16
C ALA A 156 -7.10 -1.93 10.29
N GLN A 157 -7.27 -0.98 9.38
CA GLN A 157 -8.41 -0.96 8.46
C GLN A 157 -8.45 -2.16 7.52
N ALA A 158 -7.30 -2.59 6.99
CA ALA A 158 -7.22 -3.76 6.15
C ALA A 158 -7.56 -5.06 6.90
N LEU A 159 -7.10 -5.20 8.16
CA LEU A 159 -7.44 -6.32 9.04
C LEU A 159 -8.94 -6.36 9.38
N ILE A 160 -9.52 -5.21 9.72
CA ILE A 160 -10.97 -5.07 9.99
C ILE A 160 -11.76 -5.45 8.74
N ALA A 161 -11.39 -4.93 7.57
CA ALA A 161 -12.10 -5.19 6.32
C ALA A 161 -12.09 -6.67 5.91
N SER A 162 -11.05 -7.42 6.29
CA SER A 162 -10.98 -8.88 6.08
C SER A 162 -11.67 -9.71 7.15
N GLY A 163 -12.20 -9.09 8.22
CA GLY A 163 -12.75 -9.81 9.37
C GLY A 163 -11.72 -10.66 10.12
N TRP A 164 -10.42 -10.30 10.02
CA TRP A 164 -9.33 -11.07 10.60
C TRP A 164 -9.57 -11.33 12.09
N ARG A 165 -9.43 -12.61 12.50
CA ARG A 165 -9.72 -13.09 13.87
C ARG A 165 -11.09 -12.63 14.39
N GLY A 166 -12.08 -12.47 13.50
CA GLY A 166 -13.46 -12.07 13.83
C GLY A 166 -13.63 -10.58 14.13
N LEU A 167 -12.67 -9.72 13.72
CA LEU A 167 -12.82 -8.26 13.85
C LEU A 167 -14.05 -7.78 13.08
N SER A 168 -14.98 -7.13 13.80
CA SER A 168 -16.25 -6.65 13.27
C SER A 168 -16.26 -5.14 12.97
N GLY A 169 -15.25 -4.39 13.45
CA GLY A 169 -15.18 -2.95 13.24
C GLY A 169 -14.14 -2.25 14.10
N LYS A 170 -14.09 -0.92 13.98
CA LYS A 170 -13.13 -0.09 14.69
C LYS A 170 -13.22 -0.20 16.22
N ALA A 171 -14.44 -0.24 16.76
CA ALA A 171 -14.65 -0.34 18.21
C ALA A 171 -14.12 -1.67 18.77
N ASP A 172 -14.38 -2.77 18.08
CA ASP A 172 -13.87 -4.09 18.43
C ASP A 172 -12.33 -4.15 18.35
N PHE A 173 -11.76 -3.60 17.28
CA PHE A 173 -10.30 -3.47 17.16
C PHE A 173 -9.71 -2.69 18.33
N GLN A 174 -10.29 -1.55 18.69
CA GLN A 174 -9.81 -0.71 19.78
C GLN A 174 -9.89 -1.42 21.14
N ALA A 175 -10.98 -2.15 21.41
CA ALA A 175 -11.12 -2.93 22.65
C ALA A 175 -10.03 -4.01 22.75
N ARG A 176 -9.84 -4.82 21.69
CA ARG A 176 -8.78 -5.85 21.67
C ARG A 176 -7.38 -5.25 21.83
N GLN A 177 -7.14 -4.11 21.18
CA GLN A 177 -5.84 -3.43 21.24
C GLN A 177 -5.47 -2.99 22.68
N GLN A 178 -6.46 -2.77 23.55
CA GLN A 178 -6.24 -2.43 24.97
C GLN A 178 -5.93 -3.65 25.82
N ASP A 179 -6.62 -4.76 25.61
CA ASP A 179 -6.51 -5.97 26.43
C ASP A 179 -5.37 -6.87 25.95
N GLU A 180 -5.32 -7.14 24.65
CA GLU A 180 -4.33 -7.99 24.00
C GLU A 180 -3.93 -7.35 22.66
N PRO A 181 -2.82 -6.60 22.60
CA PRO A 181 -2.42 -5.89 21.39
C PRO A 181 -2.19 -6.83 20.20
N ILE A 182 -2.94 -6.61 19.13
CA ILE A 182 -2.87 -7.40 17.89
C ILE A 182 -2.12 -6.66 16.77
N LEU A 183 -1.85 -5.36 16.97
CA LEU A 183 -1.08 -4.51 16.07
C LEU A 183 -0.12 -3.65 16.89
N ILE A 184 1.17 -3.77 16.61
CA ILE A 184 2.22 -2.98 17.28
C ILE A 184 2.87 -2.05 16.23
N SER A 185 2.89 -0.75 16.51
CA SER A 185 3.61 0.24 15.71
C SER A 185 4.91 0.61 16.40
N MET A 186 6.05 0.26 15.79
CA MET A 186 7.37 0.59 16.32
C MET A 186 7.69 2.09 16.26
N GLY A 187 6.90 2.86 15.53
CA GLY A 187 6.96 4.32 15.53
C GLY A 187 6.31 4.98 16.75
N MET A 188 5.60 4.21 17.60
CA MET A 188 4.93 4.67 18.82
C MET A 188 5.68 4.14 20.04
N ASP A 189 6.28 5.02 20.85
CA ASP A 189 7.14 4.64 21.97
C ASP A 189 6.42 3.73 22.99
N GLU A 190 5.16 4.00 23.28
CA GLU A 190 4.33 3.21 24.19
C GLU A 190 4.04 1.79 23.66
N GLN A 191 3.98 1.61 22.35
CA GLN A 191 3.76 0.29 21.74
C GLN A 191 5.06 -0.48 21.53
N ARG A 192 6.17 0.22 21.30
CA ARG A 192 7.48 -0.41 21.11
C ARG A 192 7.85 -1.29 22.30
N ALA A 193 7.55 -0.85 23.51
CA ALA A 193 7.79 -1.60 24.73
C ALA A 193 7.07 -2.97 24.79
N TRP A 194 6.03 -3.19 23.99
CA TRP A 194 5.35 -4.48 23.91
C TRP A 194 6.12 -5.50 23.05
N ALA A 195 6.86 -5.03 22.05
CA ALA A 195 7.67 -5.89 21.18
C ALA A 195 9.01 -6.32 21.82
N GLU A 196 9.41 -5.69 22.94
CA GLU A 196 10.66 -5.95 23.65
C GLU A 196 10.48 -6.92 24.84
N ARG A 197 9.26 -7.38 25.11
CA ARG A 197 8.92 -8.33 26.16
C ARG A 197 8.87 -9.76 25.63
#